data_fb2f790566f2f71b0deb31d99547028e
#
_entry.id   fb2f790566f2f71b0deb31d99547028e
#
_cell.length_a   1.000
_cell.length_b   1.000
_cell.length_c   1.000
_cell.angle_alpha   90.00
_cell.angle_beta   90.00
_cell.angle_gamma   90.00
#
_symmetry.space_group_name_H-M   'P 1'
#
loop_
_entity.id
_entity.type
_entity.pdbx_description
1 polymer ?
#
loop_
_entity_poly.entity_id
_entity_poly.type
_entity_poly.pdbx_seq_one_letter_code
_entity_poly.pdbx_strand_id
1 'polypeptide(L)'
;CGGTYSSEWFFSKILHCLRVDPDVFDAAYTWLECCDYIPAVLTDTRPDQVRRSRCAAGHKAMYNKQWQGLPSKEFLGELDAKLGELRDRLYEESYPAGVSAGRLSAEWAKKLGLPEGIAVSVAAFDAHLGAVGAGVEPGRVVKIIGTSTCDILVSPTGQELVDIPGICGIVDGSVLPGYYGLEAGQSAVGDIFNWYVKH
;
A
#
# COMPACT_ATOMS: atom_id res chain seq x y z
N CYS A 1 6.71 3.95 10.47
CA CYS A 1 7.58 4.39 9.34
C CYS A 1 9.06 4.46 9.74
N GLY A 2 9.49 3.92 10.88
CA GLY A 2 10.90 3.94 11.32
C GLY A 2 11.52 5.35 11.37
N GLY A 3 10.70 6.38 11.57
CA GLY A 3 11.12 7.78 11.63
C GLY A 3 11.38 8.47 10.28
N THR A 4 11.16 7.77 9.15
CA THR A 4 11.42 8.33 7.82
C THR A 4 10.23 8.11 6.91
N TYR A 5 9.78 9.17 6.21
CA TYR A 5 8.74 9.07 5.18
C TYR A 5 9.35 9.35 3.80
N SER A 6 9.25 8.38 2.90
CA SER A 6 9.88 8.44 1.59
C SER A 6 9.17 9.41 0.65
N SER A 7 9.94 10.07 -0.24
CA SER A 7 9.43 10.85 -1.38
C SER A 7 8.60 10.00 -2.35
N GLU A 8 8.76 8.67 -2.33
CA GLU A 8 8.05 7.72 -3.18
C GLU A 8 6.67 7.33 -2.63
N TRP A 9 6.32 7.76 -1.42
CA TRP A 9 5.12 7.32 -0.76
C TRP A 9 3.92 8.24 -1.00
N PHE A 10 2.74 7.77 -0.62
CA PHE A 10 1.42 8.29 -0.96
C PHE A 10 1.29 9.81 -0.81
N PHE A 11 1.47 10.34 0.39
CA PHE A 11 1.29 11.78 0.64
C PHE A 11 2.40 12.64 0.01
N SER A 12 3.62 12.13 -0.08
CA SER A 12 4.71 12.85 -0.76
C SER A 12 4.42 13.03 -2.25
N LYS A 13 3.91 12.00 -2.92
CA LYS A 13 3.53 12.08 -4.34
C LYS A 13 2.33 12.99 -4.57
N ILE A 14 1.34 12.96 -3.69
CA ILE A 14 0.18 13.86 -3.76
C ILE A 14 0.62 15.31 -3.57
N LEU A 15 1.45 15.60 -2.55
CA LEU A 15 1.99 16.94 -2.32
C LEU A 15 2.86 17.41 -3.50
N HIS A 16 3.64 16.51 -4.09
CA HIS A 16 4.41 16.82 -5.29
C HIS A 16 3.48 17.22 -6.44
N CYS A 17 2.43 16.44 -6.72
CA CYS A 17 1.44 16.78 -7.75
C CYS A 17 0.79 18.13 -7.47
N LEU A 18 0.36 18.40 -6.24
CA LEU A 18 -0.21 19.69 -5.84
C LEU A 18 0.73 20.87 -6.17
N ARG A 19 2.04 20.69 -6.02
CA ARG A 19 3.04 21.76 -6.25
C ARG A 19 3.41 21.95 -7.71
N VAL A 20 3.43 20.87 -8.51
CA VAL A 20 3.92 20.94 -9.90
C VAL A 20 2.79 20.95 -10.92
N ASP A 21 1.61 20.44 -10.56
CA ASP A 21 0.43 20.38 -11.41
C ASP A 21 -0.86 20.52 -10.57
N PRO A 22 -1.12 21.73 -10.05
CA PRO A 22 -2.28 21.97 -9.20
C PRO A 22 -3.62 21.71 -9.88
N ASP A 23 -3.70 21.87 -11.21
CA ASP A 23 -4.93 21.64 -11.97
C ASP A 23 -5.33 20.16 -11.93
N VAL A 24 -4.36 19.25 -12.05
CA VAL A 24 -4.58 17.80 -11.88
C VAL A 24 -5.00 17.48 -10.44
N PHE A 25 -4.36 18.08 -9.45
CA PHE A 25 -4.75 17.90 -8.06
C PHE A 25 -6.20 18.36 -7.82
N ASP A 26 -6.58 19.54 -8.30
CA ASP A 26 -7.91 20.12 -8.10
C ASP A 26 -9.00 19.36 -8.88
N ALA A 27 -8.67 18.77 -10.03
CA ALA A 27 -9.57 17.92 -10.80
C ALA A 27 -9.79 16.52 -10.16
N ALA A 28 -8.86 16.06 -9.32
CA ALA A 28 -8.93 14.73 -8.72
C ALA A 28 -9.97 14.69 -7.59
N TYR A 29 -10.94 13.76 -7.69
CA TYR A 29 -11.88 13.50 -6.60
C TYR A 29 -11.19 12.88 -5.38
N THR A 30 -10.36 11.85 -5.60
CA THR A 30 -9.59 11.14 -4.57
C THR A 30 -8.30 10.57 -5.17
N TRP A 31 -7.44 10.01 -4.32
CA TRP A 31 -6.17 9.40 -4.72
C TRP A 31 -6.16 7.92 -4.37
N LEU A 32 -5.64 7.11 -5.28
CA LEU A 32 -5.60 5.65 -5.18
C LEU A 32 -4.17 5.16 -5.39
N GLU A 33 -3.76 4.17 -4.61
CA GLU A 33 -2.62 3.35 -4.98
C GLU A 33 -2.99 2.44 -6.17
N CYS A 34 -2.01 2.05 -6.98
CA CYS A 34 -2.25 1.21 -8.14
C CYS A 34 -2.94 -0.11 -7.76
N CYS A 35 -2.56 -0.70 -6.62
CA CYS A 35 -3.17 -1.92 -6.10
C CYS A 35 -4.64 -1.74 -5.68
N ASP A 36 -5.12 -0.51 -5.42
CA ASP A 36 -6.53 -0.20 -5.17
C ASP A 36 -7.26 0.11 -6.49
N TYR A 37 -6.57 0.79 -7.42
CA TYR A 37 -7.14 1.23 -8.68
C TYR A 37 -7.51 0.05 -9.59
N ILE A 38 -6.62 -0.94 -9.73
CA ILE A 38 -6.87 -2.09 -10.62
C ILE A 38 -8.13 -2.88 -10.20
N PRO A 39 -8.30 -3.29 -8.93
CA PRO A 39 -9.56 -3.92 -8.49
C PRO A 39 -10.78 -3.04 -8.71
N ALA A 40 -10.69 -1.74 -8.45
CA ALA A 40 -11.81 -0.81 -8.67
C ALA A 40 -12.25 -0.77 -10.14
N VAL A 41 -11.30 -0.70 -11.07
CA VAL A 41 -11.58 -0.74 -12.52
C VAL A 41 -12.20 -2.07 -12.94
N LEU A 42 -11.66 -3.19 -12.45
CA LEU A 42 -12.16 -4.52 -12.79
C LEU A 42 -13.60 -4.78 -12.29
N THR A 43 -13.97 -4.14 -11.19
CA THR A 43 -15.28 -4.32 -10.54
C THR A 43 -16.27 -3.20 -10.82
N ASP A 44 -15.87 -2.20 -11.63
CA ASP A 44 -16.66 -0.99 -11.89
C ASP A 44 -17.11 -0.30 -10.59
N THR A 45 -16.19 -0.24 -9.62
CA THR A 45 -16.47 0.31 -8.29
C THR A 45 -16.24 1.83 -8.30
N ARG A 46 -17.20 2.57 -7.77
CA ARG A 46 -17.10 4.03 -7.66
C ARG A 46 -15.97 4.44 -6.71
N PRO A 47 -15.31 5.61 -6.92
CA PRO A 47 -14.16 6.05 -6.13
C PRO A 47 -14.42 6.12 -4.61
N ASP A 48 -15.64 6.48 -4.21
CA ASP A 48 -16.09 6.59 -2.82
C ASP A 48 -16.36 5.22 -2.15
N GLN A 49 -16.39 4.13 -2.92
CA GLN A 49 -16.70 2.77 -2.45
C GLN A 49 -15.51 1.81 -2.54
N VAL A 50 -14.37 2.28 -2.99
CA VAL A 50 -13.18 1.45 -3.17
C VAL A 50 -12.67 0.92 -1.83
N ARG A 51 -12.60 -0.40 -1.69
CA ARG A 51 -11.95 -1.05 -0.55
C ARG A 51 -10.44 -0.91 -0.66
N ARG A 52 -9.86 -0.18 0.28
CA ARG A 52 -8.44 0.17 0.26
C ARG A 52 -7.57 -0.93 0.86
N SER A 53 -6.47 -1.21 0.20
CA SER A 53 -5.47 -2.18 0.64
C SER A 53 -4.84 -1.78 1.97
N ARG A 54 -4.90 -2.66 2.97
CA ARG A 54 -4.21 -2.46 4.24
C ARG A 54 -2.70 -2.44 4.09
N CYS A 55 -2.18 -3.21 3.16
CA CYS A 55 -0.78 -3.21 2.80
C CYS A 55 -0.33 -1.82 2.35
N ALA A 56 -1.00 -1.24 1.35
CA ALA A 56 -0.68 0.10 0.85
C ALA A 56 -0.95 1.19 1.90
N ALA A 57 -2.08 1.11 2.59
CA ALA A 57 -2.47 2.07 3.62
C ALA A 57 -1.43 2.17 4.74
N GLY A 58 -1.00 1.05 5.29
CA GLY A 58 -0.06 1.01 6.40
C GLY A 58 1.38 1.32 6.01
N HIS A 59 1.85 0.75 4.89
CA HIS A 59 3.26 0.92 4.50
C HIS A 59 3.53 2.23 3.76
N LYS A 60 2.55 2.84 3.07
CA LYS A 60 2.77 4.06 2.30
C LYS A 60 1.92 5.26 2.68
N ALA A 61 0.75 5.07 3.31
CA ALA A 61 -0.14 6.16 3.67
C ALA A 61 -0.23 6.44 5.18
N MET A 62 0.71 5.94 5.96
CA MET A 62 0.77 6.11 7.43
C MET A 62 -0.52 5.70 8.14
N TYR A 63 -1.27 4.74 7.59
CA TYR A 63 -2.48 4.23 8.23
C TYR A 63 -2.11 3.40 9.46
N ASN A 64 -2.69 3.75 10.62
CA ASN A 64 -2.50 2.97 11.84
C ASN A 64 -3.79 2.99 12.67
N LYS A 65 -4.21 1.82 13.16
CA LYS A 65 -5.39 1.69 14.01
C LYS A 65 -5.26 2.43 15.35
N GLN A 66 -4.05 2.60 15.87
CA GLN A 66 -3.81 3.29 17.14
C GLN A 66 -4.18 4.77 17.10
N TRP A 67 -4.09 5.41 15.93
CA TRP A 67 -4.57 6.77 15.72
C TRP A 67 -5.79 6.88 14.82
N GLN A 68 -6.58 5.78 14.76
CA GLN A 68 -7.89 5.73 14.13
C GLN A 68 -7.85 5.87 12.58
N GLY A 69 -6.77 5.45 11.94
CA GLY A 69 -6.70 5.39 10.49
C GLY A 69 -5.56 6.18 9.87
N LEU A 70 -5.87 6.99 8.86
CA LEU A 70 -4.91 7.89 8.20
C LEU A 70 -4.54 9.07 9.11
N PRO A 71 -3.43 9.77 8.82
CA PRO A 71 -3.08 11.03 9.49
C PRO A 71 -4.25 12.00 9.55
N SER A 72 -4.34 12.77 10.62
CA SER A 72 -5.43 13.70 10.83
C SER A 72 -5.42 14.86 9.81
N LYS A 73 -6.57 15.51 9.68
CA LYS A 73 -6.72 16.71 8.84
C LYS A 73 -5.78 17.83 9.25
N GLU A 74 -5.62 18.02 10.55
CA GLU A 74 -4.72 19.02 11.12
C GLU A 74 -3.29 18.73 10.75
N PHE A 75 -2.82 17.48 10.94
CA PHE A 75 -1.45 17.09 10.58
C PHE A 75 -1.15 17.29 9.10
N LEU A 76 -2.07 16.88 8.22
CA LEU A 76 -1.90 17.09 6.77
C LEU A 76 -1.99 18.58 6.40
N GLY A 77 -2.81 19.36 7.10
CA GLY A 77 -2.96 20.80 6.94
C GLY A 77 -1.69 21.60 7.30
N GLU A 78 -0.87 21.09 8.22
CA GLU A 78 0.44 21.69 8.52
C GLU A 78 1.42 21.60 7.33
N LEU A 79 1.25 20.61 6.47
CA LEU A 79 2.04 20.47 5.24
C LEU A 79 1.50 21.36 4.12
N ASP A 80 0.18 21.36 3.93
CA ASP A 80 -0.54 22.20 2.98
C ASP A 80 -2.05 22.16 3.29
N ALA A 81 -2.71 23.31 3.27
CA ALA A 81 -4.14 23.40 3.56
C ALA A 81 -5.00 22.51 2.65
N LYS A 82 -4.66 22.40 1.36
CA LYS A 82 -5.35 21.53 0.41
C LYS A 82 -5.18 20.04 0.71
N LEU A 83 -4.06 19.61 1.32
CA LEU A 83 -3.91 18.25 1.82
C LEU A 83 -4.82 17.99 3.02
N GLY A 84 -4.99 18.98 3.90
CA GLY A 84 -5.95 18.92 4.99
C GLY A 84 -7.39 18.74 4.47
N GLU A 85 -7.78 19.49 3.45
CA GLU A 85 -9.10 19.36 2.80
C GLU A 85 -9.27 18.01 2.08
N LEU A 86 -8.20 17.50 1.45
CA LEU A 86 -8.21 16.20 0.79
C LEU A 86 -8.56 15.08 1.77
N ARG A 87 -8.16 15.19 3.06
CA ARG A 87 -8.41 14.16 4.08
C ARG A 87 -9.89 13.76 4.14
N ASP A 88 -10.82 14.69 3.95
CA ASP A 88 -12.26 14.45 3.96
C ASP A 88 -12.75 13.57 2.79
N ARG A 89 -11.94 13.38 1.76
CA ARG A 89 -12.20 12.55 0.57
C ARG A 89 -11.37 11.27 0.52
N LEU A 90 -10.61 11.00 1.57
CA LEU A 90 -9.87 9.76 1.75
C LEU A 90 -10.67 8.76 2.59
N TYR A 91 -10.12 7.58 2.77
CA TYR A 91 -10.79 6.48 3.45
C TYR A 91 -10.51 6.44 4.96
N GLU A 92 -11.44 5.83 5.70
CA GLU A 92 -11.27 5.56 7.14
C GLU A 92 -10.89 4.10 7.41
N GLU A 93 -11.23 3.18 6.53
CA GLU A 93 -11.00 1.75 6.70
C GLU A 93 -10.07 1.18 5.63
N SER A 94 -9.31 0.17 6.02
CA SER A 94 -8.46 -0.62 5.13
C SER A 94 -8.71 -2.12 5.32
N TYR A 95 -8.49 -2.89 4.27
CA TYR A 95 -8.83 -4.31 4.22
C TYR A 95 -7.58 -5.15 3.88
N PRO A 96 -7.39 -6.33 4.51
CA PRO A 96 -6.29 -7.22 4.15
C PRO A 96 -6.51 -7.82 2.75
N ALA A 97 -5.43 -8.26 2.11
CA ALA A 97 -5.51 -9.04 0.89
C ALA A 97 -6.32 -10.33 1.11
N GLY A 98 -7.01 -10.77 0.06
CA GLY A 98 -7.91 -11.93 0.15
C GLY A 98 -9.36 -11.59 0.54
N VAL A 99 -9.64 -10.40 1.08
CA VAL A 99 -11.02 -9.90 1.20
C VAL A 99 -11.51 -9.48 -0.18
N SER A 100 -12.78 -9.74 -0.51
CA SER A 100 -13.35 -9.33 -1.81
C SER A 100 -13.36 -7.80 -1.92
N ALA A 101 -12.77 -7.27 -2.98
CA ALA A 101 -12.91 -5.86 -3.38
C ALA A 101 -14.23 -5.61 -4.10
N GLY A 102 -14.75 -6.65 -4.76
CA GLY A 102 -15.98 -6.62 -5.55
C GLY A 102 -16.11 -7.86 -6.42
N ARG A 103 -16.95 -7.77 -7.45
CA ARG A 103 -17.15 -8.82 -8.45
C ARG A 103 -16.76 -8.29 -9.83
N LEU A 104 -16.14 -9.14 -10.65
CA LEU A 104 -15.73 -8.80 -12.00
C LEU A 104 -16.94 -8.31 -12.82
N SER A 105 -16.83 -7.12 -13.40
CA SER A 105 -17.88 -6.53 -14.21
C SER A 105 -18.08 -7.28 -15.54
N ALA A 106 -19.26 -7.17 -16.13
CA ALA A 106 -19.57 -7.76 -17.43
C ALA A 106 -18.60 -7.31 -18.53
N GLU A 107 -18.21 -6.03 -18.53
CA GLU A 107 -17.26 -5.46 -19.49
C GLU A 107 -15.91 -6.15 -19.40
N TRP A 108 -15.34 -6.23 -18.19
CA TRP A 108 -14.03 -6.85 -18.00
C TRP A 108 -14.06 -8.36 -18.12
N ALA A 109 -15.15 -9.02 -17.72
CA ALA A 109 -15.37 -10.44 -17.96
C ALA A 109 -15.26 -10.77 -19.46
N LYS A 110 -15.92 -9.99 -20.31
CA LYS A 110 -15.85 -10.12 -21.76
C LYS A 110 -14.43 -9.86 -22.31
N LYS A 111 -13.76 -8.79 -21.85
CA LYS A 111 -12.39 -8.45 -22.30
C LYS A 111 -11.36 -9.51 -21.94
N LEU A 112 -11.50 -10.11 -20.77
CA LEU A 112 -10.56 -11.10 -20.24
C LEU A 112 -10.90 -12.55 -20.57
N GLY A 113 -12.07 -12.80 -21.15
CA GLY A 113 -12.57 -14.17 -21.41
C GLY A 113 -12.87 -14.97 -20.12
N LEU A 114 -13.28 -14.28 -19.05
CA LEU A 114 -13.57 -14.83 -17.72
C LEU A 114 -15.07 -14.82 -17.45
N PRO A 115 -15.58 -15.65 -16.53
CA PRO A 115 -16.96 -15.57 -16.08
C PRO A 115 -17.24 -14.22 -15.37
N GLU A 116 -18.38 -13.61 -15.69
CA GLU A 116 -18.88 -12.43 -14.99
C GLU A 116 -19.17 -12.77 -13.52
N GLY A 117 -18.94 -11.79 -12.63
CA GLY A 117 -19.29 -11.89 -11.23
C GLY A 117 -18.36 -12.75 -10.38
N ILE A 118 -17.24 -13.24 -10.91
CA ILE A 118 -16.19 -13.86 -10.07
C ILE A 118 -15.64 -12.84 -9.08
N ALA A 119 -15.21 -13.31 -7.91
CA ALA A 119 -14.66 -12.42 -6.88
C ALA A 119 -13.33 -11.83 -7.34
N VAL A 120 -13.18 -10.51 -7.15
CA VAL A 120 -11.91 -9.77 -7.28
C VAL A 120 -11.45 -9.44 -5.87
N SER A 121 -10.21 -9.78 -5.54
CA SER A 121 -9.64 -9.57 -4.21
C SER A 121 -9.17 -8.12 -4.03
N VAL A 122 -9.21 -7.63 -2.78
CA VAL A 122 -8.35 -6.51 -2.38
C VAL A 122 -6.91 -6.94 -2.60
N ALA A 123 -6.13 -6.09 -3.26
CA ALA A 123 -4.75 -6.39 -3.60
C ALA A 123 -3.77 -5.97 -2.50
N ALA A 124 -2.51 -6.28 -2.72
CA ALA A 124 -1.37 -5.83 -1.92
C ALA A 124 -0.19 -5.55 -2.85
N PHE A 125 0.94 -5.12 -2.31
CA PHE A 125 2.16 -4.96 -3.08
C PHE A 125 2.70 -6.32 -3.53
N ASP A 126 3.35 -6.34 -4.68
CA ASP A 126 3.95 -7.52 -5.29
C ASP A 126 4.96 -8.21 -4.34
N ALA A 127 5.81 -7.44 -3.66
CA ALA A 127 6.76 -7.97 -2.70
C ALA A 127 6.07 -8.69 -1.52
N HIS A 128 4.96 -8.15 -1.01
CA HIS A 128 4.20 -8.76 0.08
C HIS A 128 3.52 -10.05 -0.36
N LEU A 129 2.91 -10.07 -1.54
CA LEU A 129 2.32 -11.29 -2.12
C LEU A 129 3.41 -12.30 -2.50
N GLY A 130 4.57 -11.83 -2.97
CA GLY A 130 5.75 -12.66 -3.21
C GLY A 130 6.24 -13.33 -1.94
N ALA A 131 6.24 -12.61 -0.80
CA ALA A 131 6.61 -13.19 0.50
C ALA A 131 5.63 -14.29 0.94
N VAL A 132 4.33 -14.11 0.71
CA VAL A 132 3.32 -15.16 0.95
C VAL A 132 3.60 -16.38 0.08
N GLY A 133 3.86 -16.17 -1.22
CA GLY A 133 4.20 -17.24 -2.16
C GLY A 133 5.49 -17.99 -1.80
N ALA A 134 6.45 -17.29 -1.18
CA ALA A 134 7.70 -17.88 -0.67
C ALA A 134 7.55 -18.54 0.72
N GLY A 135 6.36 -18.55 1.30
CA GLY A 135 6.08 -19.20 2.57
C GLY A 135 6.61 -18.43 3.77
N VAL A 136 6.38 -17.13 3.83
CA VAL A 136 6.71 -16.31 5.01
C VAL A 136 5.99 -16.81 6.25
N GLU A 137 6.73 -16.94 7.36
CA GLU A 137 6.21 -17.38 8.65
C GLU A 137 7.02 -16.74 9.78
N PRO A 138 6.53 -16.73 11.03
CA PRO A 138 7.29 -16.23 12.17
C PRO A 138 8.69 -16.88 12.26
N GLY A 139 9.73 -16.07 12.44
CA GLY A 139 11.13 -16.50 12.47
C GLY A 139 11.79 -16.66 11.10
N ARG A 140 11.06 -16.47 10.00
CA ARG A 140 11.59 -16.49 8.63
C ARG A 140 11.58 -15.12 8.01
N VAL A 141 12.72 -14.65 7.51
CA VAL A 141 12.86 -13.48 6.65
C VAL A 141 12.70 -13.91 5.20
N VAL A 142 11.84 -13.27 4.46
CA VAL A 142 11.73 -13.42 3.00
C VAL A 142 12.31 -12.18 2.34
N LYS A 143 13.32 -12.35 1.52
CA LYS A 143 13.94 -11.29 0.74
C LYS A 143 13.47 -11.35 -0.69
N ILE A 144 12.69 -10.34 -1.11
CA ILE A 144 12.25 -10.16 -2.49
C ILE A 144 13.29 -9.29 -3.20
N ILE A 145 14.00 -9.85 -4.16
CA ILE A 145 15.12 -9.21 -4.85
C ILE A 145 14.71 -8.86 -6.28
N GLY A 146 14.76 -7.58 -6.59
CA GLY A 146 14.65 -7.01 -7.92
C GLY A 146 15.76 -5.98 -8.14
N THR A 147 15.49 -4.87 -8.78
CA THR A 147 16.36 -3.68 -8.84
C THR A 147 16.67 -3.21 -7.43
N SER A 148 15.64 -3.12 -6.59
CA SER A 148 15.69 -2.95 -5.14
C SER A 148 15.38 -4.26 -4.41
N THR A 149 15.38 -4.24 -3.06
CA THR A 149 14.85 -5.35 -2.26
C THR A 149 13.81 -4.89 -1.26
N CYS A 150 12.86 -5.81 -0.97
CA CYS A 150 12.02 -5.77 0.21
C CYS A 150 12.30 -6.99 1.09
N ASP A 151 12.67 -6.75 2.34
CA ASP A 151 12.83 -7.76 3.37
C ASP A 151 11.55 -7.83 4.19
N ILE A 152 10.84 -8.94 4.10
CA ILE A 152 9.51 -9.12 4.69
C ILE A 152 9.59 -10.15 5.82
N LEU A 153 9.04 -9.78 6.97
CA LEU A 153 8.87 -10.63 8.13
C LEU A 153 7.41 -10.57 8.62
N VAL A 154 7.02 -11.57 9.39
CA VAL A 154 5.74 -11.56 10.11
C VAL A 154 5.95 -11.87 11.58
N SER A 155 5.17 -11.22 12.45
CA SER A 155 5.17 -11.43 13.90
C SER A 155 3.72 -11.53 14.42
N PRO A 156 3.42 -12.42 15.40
CA PRO A 156 2.09 -12.53 15.97
C PRO A 156 1.57 -11.20 16.54
N THR A 157 0.31 -10.88 16.31
CA THR A 157 -0.32 -9.61 16.77
C THR A 157 -0.47 -9.48 18.29
N GLY A 158 -0.27 -10.54 19.06
CA GLY A 158 -0.32 -10.52 20.52
C GLY A 158 0.97 -10.06 21.21
N GLN A 159 2.02 -9.72 20.45
CA GLN A 159 3.29 -9.23 20.99
C GLN A 159 3.35 -7.71 20.90
N GLU A 160 3.86 -7.06 21.94
CA GLU A 160 4.18 -5.64 21.88
C GLU A 160 5.38 -5.46 20.97
N LEU A 161 5.18 -4.70 19.89
CA LEU A 161 6.24 -4.35 18.96
C LEU A 161 6.75 -2.94 19.27
N VAL A 162 8.04 -2.81 19.47
CA VAL A 162 8.72 -1.52 19.54
C VAL A 162 8.98 -0.99 18.15
N ASP A 163 9.01 0.33 18.02
CA ASP A 163 9.44 0.97 16.76
C ASP A 163 10.92 0.69 16.54
N ILE A 164 11.24 0.13 15.38
CA ILE A 164 12.61 -0.28 15.03
C ILE A 164 13.12 0.66 13.94
N PRO A 165 14.14 1.47 14.23
CA PRO A 165 14.75 2.33 13.21
C PRO A 165 15.18 1.54 11.98
N GLY A 166 14.80 2.02 10.78
CA GLY A 166 15.10 1.36 9.51
C GLY A 166 14.04 0.35 9.03
N ILE A 167 13.05 0.01 9.85
CA ILE A 167 11.87 -0.73 9.40
C ILE A 167 10.89 0.27 8.75
N CYS A 168 10.57 0.07 7.48
CA CYS A 168 9.71 0.99 6.72
C CYS A 168 8.26 1.00 7.22
N GLY A 169 7.79 -0.11 7.77
CA GLY A 169 6.44 -0.22 8.34
C GLY A 169 6.24 -1.48 9.16
N ILE A 170 5.40 -1.36 10.18
CA ILE A 170 4.88 -2.48 10.98
C ILE A 170 3.35 -2.38 10.92
N VAL A 171 2.71 -3.28 10.19
CA VAL A 171 1.29 -3.14 9.84
C VAL A 171 0.53 -4.44 10.10
N ASP A 172 -0.50 -4.36 10.95
CA ASP A 172 -1.38 -5.48 11.26
C ASP A 172 -2.12 -5.98 10.01
N GLY A 173 -1.90 -7.24 9.64
CA GLY A 173 -2.59 -7.91 8.53
C GLY A 173 -2.18 -7.43 7.13
N SER A 174 -1.01 -6.79 6.98
CA SER A 174 -0.53 -6.34 5.66
C SER A 174 0.02 -7.47 4.79
N VAL A 175 0.56 -8.52 5.39
CA VAL A 175 1.13 -9.70 4.72
C VAL A 175 0.23 -10.91 4.94
N LEU A 176 0.08 -11.31 6.20
CA LEU A 176 -0.79 -12.42 6.61
C LEU A 176 -1.83 -11.94 7.63
N PRO A 177 -3.10 -12.34 7.51
CA PRO A 177 -4.10 -12.07 8.54
C PRO A 177 -3.66 -12.63 9.90
N GLY A 178 -3.86 -11.84 10.97
CA GLY A 178 -3.48 -12.23 12.35
C GLY A 178 -2.01 -12.04 12.69
N TYR A 179 -1.23 -11.46 11.78
CA TYR A 179 0.19 -11.13 11.99
C TYR A 179 0.45 -9.66 11.69
N TYR A 180 1.40 -9.09 12.39
CA TYR A 180 2.06 -7.86 11.90
C TYR A 180 2.95 -8.22 10.72
N GLY A 181 2.84 -7.46 9.62
CA GLY A 181 3.83 -7.47 8.55
C GLY A 181 4.86 -6.39 8.80
N LEU A 182 6.13 -6.76 8.75
CA LEU A 182 7.27 -5.85 8.89
C LEU A 182 8.01 -5.79 7.57
N GLU A 183 8.34 -4.57 7.14
CA GLU A 183 9.05 -4.32 5.89
C GLU A 183 10.31 -3.51 6.15
N ALA A 184 11.44 -3.99 5.63
CA ALA A 184 12.66 -3.21 5.42
C ALA A 184 13.03 -3.24 3.95
N GLY A 185 13.67 -2.21 3.45
CA GLY A 185 14.02 -2.11 2.04
C GLY A 185 15.42 -1.56 1.80
N GLN A 186 15.98 -1.91 0.64
CA GLN A 186 17.22 -1.34 0.11
C GLN A 186 16.97 -0.85 -1.31
N SER A 187 17.34 0.38 -1.60
CA SER A 187 17.03 1.05 -2.87
C SER A 187 17.76 0.47 -4.07
N ALA A 188 18.93 -0.18 -3.87
CA ALA A 188 19.71 -0.76 -4.93
C ALA A 188 20.31 -2.09 -4.48
N VAL A 189 20.02 -3.16 -5.18
CA VAL A 189 20.63 -4.50 -4.98
C VAL A 189 20.89 -5.14 -6.33
N GLY A 190 19.88 -5.37 -7.15
CA GLY A 190 20.06 -5.89 -8.50
C GLY A 190 20.92 -4.96 -9.36
N ASP A 191 20.78 -3.65 -9.19
CA ASP A 191 21.64 -2.67 -9.85
C ASP A 191 23.10 -2.77 -9.43
N ILE A 192 23.38 -3.06 -8.15
CA ILE A 192 24.74 -3.28 -7.65
C ILE A 192 25.34 -4.54 -8.29
N PHE A 193 24.57 -5.63 -8.36
CA PHE A 193 25.03 -6.85 -9.02
C PHE A 193 25.27 -6.63 -10.52
N ASN A 194 24.38 -5.92 -11.19
CA ASN A 194 24.54 -5.58 -12.60
C ASN A 194 25.75 -4.68 -12.85
N TRP A 195 25.98 -3.70 -11.97
CA TRP A 195 27.18 -2.87 -12.02
C TRP A 195 28.46 -3.71 -11.87
N TYR A 196 28.51 -4.59 -10.86
CA TYR A 196 29.68 -5.45 -10.60
C TYR A 196 29.99 -6.39 -11.77
N VAL A 197 28.96 -6.93 -12.44
CA VAL A 197 29.15 -7.84 -13.58
C VAL A 197 29.63 -7.10 -14.84
N LYS A 198 29.28 -5.82 -14.98
CA LYS A 198 29.61 -5.02 -16.18
C LYS A 198 30.94 -4.27 -16.06
N HIS A 199 31.48 -4.11 -14.87
CA HIS A 199 32.72 -3.40 -14.57
C HIS A 199 33.75 -4.28 -13.87
#